data_8121734579f9b5ae14c060f8c4a70fb2
#
_entry.id   8121734579f9b5ae14c060f8c4a70fb2
#
_cell.length_a   1.000
_cell.length_b   1.000
_cell.length_c   1.000
_cell.angle_alpha   90.00
_cell.angle_beta   90.00
_cell.angle_gamma   90.00
#
_symmetry.space_group_name_H-M   'P 1'
#
loop_
_entity.id
_entity.type
_entity.pdbx_description
1 polymer ?
#
loop_
_entity_poly.entity_id
_entity_poly.type
_entity_poly.pdbx_seq_one_letter_code
_entity_poly.pdbx_strand_id
1 'polypeptide(L)'
;MGKVDPYSVEGDIDYNKLIKQFGVSKISESLLKKLGKENLMVRRGGVYAHRDLNKIINKKFAIVSGRGPSSKMHMGHLAMYKIIKDIQDKTGCFVFIPFSDDEKMLVKGNDFDEVRKNSFENAKDILALGFDPKKTKIMFDLTTMNQDVYNLAIKSSSKLTLSTIKATMGFKNSKNIGSFFYPALQSAHILYPTEKYNYPVLVLIGM
;
A
#
# COMPACT_ATOMS: atom_id res chain seq x y z
N MET A 1 -10.14 12.37 21.80
CA MET A 1 -9.50 11.07 21.55
C MET A 1 -9.55 10.83 20.04
N GLY A 2 -8.37 10.78 19.39
CA GLY A 2 -8.31 10.69 17.93
C GLY A 2 -9.01 9.44 17.40
N LYS A 3 -9.80 9.60 16.34
CA LYS A 3 -10.43 8.52 15.61
C LYS A 3 -9.57 8.24 14.38
N VAL A 4 -9.22 6.97 14.19
CA VAL A 4 -8.48 6.51 13.00
C VAL A 4 -9.42 5.64 12.18
N ASP A 5 -9.71 6.06 10.96
CA ASP A 5 -10.41 5.26 9.97
C ASP A 5 -9.57 5.19 8.66
N PRO A 6 -9.94 4.35 7.67
CA PRO A 6 -9.14 4.20 6.45
C PRO A 6 -8.94 5.47 5.61
N TYR A 7 -9.70 6.53 5.88
CA TYR A 7 -9.71 7.76 5.08
C TYR A 7 -9.39 9.02 5.87
N SER A 8 -9.39 8.96 7.22
CA SER A 8 -9.14 10.12 8.07
C SER A 8 -8.49 9.76 9.40
N VAL A 9 -7.68 10.68 9.88
CA VAL A 9 -7.09 10.65 11.23
C VAL A 9 -7.44 11.95 11.90
N GLU A 10 -8.17 11.91 13.01
CA GLU A 10 -8.59 13.09 13.77
C GLU A 10 -7.94 13.10 15.16
N GLY A 11 -7.38 14.26 15.54
CA GLY A 11 -6.78 14.52 16.86
C GLY A 11 -5.39 13.92 17.07
N ASP A 12 -4.86 14.07 18.28
CA ASP A 12 -3.54 13.56 18.66
C ASP A 12 -3.52 12.02 18.72
N ILE A 13 -2.53 11.43 18.07
CA ILE A 13 -2.35 9.99 17.95
C ILE A 13 -1.52 9.47 19.13
N ASP A 14 -2.12 8.64 19.98
CA ASP A 14 -1.37 7.82 20.93
C ASP A 14 -0.90 6.53 20.24
N TYR A 15 0.34 6.53 19.79
CA TYR A 15 0.96 5.39 19.10
C TYR A 15 1.00 4.11 19.96
N ASN A 16 1.17 4.22 21.27
CA ASN A 16 1.19 3.04 22.15
C ASN A 16 -0.19 2.37 22.24
N LYS A 17 -1.24 3.18 22.21
CA LYS A 17 -2.61 2.68 22.15
C LYS A 17 -2.93 2.05 20.82
N LEU A 18 -2.49 2.64 19.70
CA LEU A 18 -2.66 2.07 18.37
C LEU A 18 -1.96 0.71 18.26
N ILE A 19 -0.74 0.58 18.76
CA ILE A 19 -0.02 -0.71 18.79
C ILE A 19 -0.87 -1.81 19.43
N LYS A 20 -1.47 -1.53 20.59
CA LYS A 20 -2.32 -2.50 21.28
C LYS A 20 -3.60 -2.80 20.50
N GLN A 21 -4.26 -1.77 19.97
CA GLN A 21 -5.52 -1.90 19.23
C GLN A 21 -5.36 -2.70 17.93
N PHE A 22 -4.28 -2.46 17.19
CA PHE A 22 -4.02 -3.11 15.90
C PHE A 22 -3.24 -4.43 16.03
N GLY A 23 -2.85 -4.85 17.23
CA GLY A 23 -2.10 -6.09 17.45
C GLY A 23 -0.76 -6.09 16.68
N VAL A 24 -0.10 -4.94 16.65
CA VAL A 24 1.23 -4.79 16.04
C VAL A 24 2.32 -4.73 17.12
N SER A 25 3.56 -4.93 16.74
CA SER A 25 4.72 -4.86 17.64
C SER A 25 5.57 -3.65 17.31
N LYS A 26 6.15 -3.02 18.32
CA LYS A 26 7.16 -1.97 18.11
C LYS A 26 8.37 -2.58 17.38
N ILE A 27 8.89 -1.85 16.38
CA ILE A 27 10.02 -2.35 15.61
C ILE A 27 11.31 -2.32 16.44
N SER A 28 12.10 -3.39 16.38
CA SER A 28 13.38 -3.48 17.07
C SER A 28 14.53 -2.89 16.25
N GLU A 29 15.60 -2.46 16.92
CA GLU A 29 16.84 -2.00 16.28
C GLU A 29 17.42 -3.03 15.30
N SER A 30 17.35 -4.33 15.65
CA SER A 30 17.84 -5.41 14.78
C SER A 30 17.04 -5.51 13.47
N LEU A 31 15.73 -5.31 13.52
CA LEU A 31 14.87 -5.28 12.32
C LEU A 31 15.11 -4.03 11.49
N LEU A 32 15.28 -2.86 12.14
CA LEU A 32 15.61 -1.61 11.45
C LEU A 32 16.95 -1.71 10.70
N LYS A 33 17.97 -2.34 11.30
CA LYS A 33 19.25 -2.58 10.62
C LYS A 33 19.06 -3.44 9.36
N LYS A 34 18.16 -4.42 9.36
CA LYS A 34 17.89 -5.26 8.20
C LYS A 34 17.13 -4.52 7.11
N LEU A 35 16.25 -3.59 7.46
CA LEU A 35 15.51 -2.75 6.50
C LEU A 35 16.34 -1.63 5.88
N GLY A 36 17.41 -1.17 6.50
CA GLY A 36 18.21 -0.04 6.01
C GLY A 36 18.20 1.13 6.98
N LYS A 37 18.93 0.98 8.08
CA LYS A 37 19.07 2.02 9.12
C LYS A 37 19.70 3.33 8.62
N GLU A 38 20.32 3.32 7.45
CA GLU A 38 20.96 4.47 6.82
C GLU A 38 19.96 5.52 6.37
N ASN A 39 18.71 5.10 6.08
CA ASN A 39 17.65 6.02 5.69
C ASN A 39 17.33 7.02 6.81
N LEU A 40 17.33 8.32 6.46
CA LEU A 40 17.07 9.40 7.41
C LEU A 40 15.70 9.27 8.10
N MET A 41 14.66 8.89 7.37
CA MET A 41 13.31 8.72 7.93
C MET A 41 13.26 7.54 8.90
N VAL A 42 13.94 6.43 8.59
CA VAL A 42 14.06 5.27 9.48
C VAL A 42 14.79 5.67 10.77
N ARG A 43 15.91 6.40 10.65
CA ARG A 43 16.68 6.91 11.82
C ARG A 43 15.89 7.86 12.72
N ARG A 44 14.97 8.63 12.14
CA ARG A 44 14.10 9.57 12.86
C ARG A 44 12.82 8.92 13.41
N GLY A 45 12.71 7.59 13.36
CA GLY A 45 11.54 6.87 13.87
C GLY A 45 10.34 6.84 12.92
N GLY A 46 10.54 7.15 11.63
CA GLY A 46 9.49 7.10 10.62
C GLY A 46 8.96 5.68 10.36
N VAL A 47 9.68 4.65 10.79
CA VAL A 47 9.19 3.27 10.84
C VAL A 47 9.04 2.88 12.30
N TYR A 48 7.82 2.80 12.79
CA TYR A 48 7.54 2.71 14.22
C TYR A 48 7.15 1.30 14.69
N ALA A 49 6.32 0.61 13.91
CA ALA A 49 5.76 -0.68 14.31
C ALA A 49 5.65 -1.63 13.10
N HIS A 50 5.46 -2.90 13.38
CA HIS A 50 5.27 -3.92 12.36
C HIS A 50 4.30 -5.01 12.83
N ARG A 51 3.72 -5.72 11.84
CA ARG A 51 3.07 -7.00 12.05
C ARG A 51 3.85 -8.06 11.29
N ASP A 52 4.35 -9.05 12.00
CA ASP A 52 5.00 -10.26 11.45
C ASP A 52 6.25 -10.04 10.55
N LEU A 53 6.86 -8.84 10.54
CA LEU A 53 8.06 -8.57 9.76
C LEU A 53 9.19 -9.56 10.06
N ASN A 54 9.34 -9.96 11.32
CA ASN A 54 10.34 -10.93 11.77
C ASN A 54 10.20 -12.31 11.10
N LYS A 55 9.01 -12.68 10.63
CA LYS A 55 8.75 -13.95 9.94
C LYS A 55 9.22 -13.96 8.49
N ILE A 56 9.38 -12.78 7.86
CA ILE A 56 9.66 -12.66 6.43
C ILE A 56 11.02 -12.02 6.10
N ILE A 57 11.56 -11.18 6.99
CA ILE A 57 12.73 -10.35 6.69
C ILE A 57 14.01 -11.14 6.31
N ASN A 58 14.09 -12.41 6.68
CA ASN A 58 15.20 -13.30 6.32
C ASN A 58 14.89 -14.19 5.10
N LYS A 59 13.73 -14.01 4.47
CA LYS A 59 13.31 -14.77 3.29
C LYS A 59 13.37 -13.86 2.05
N LYS A 60 13.26 -14.43 0.86
CA LYS A 60 12.92 -13.65 -0.32
C LYS A 60 11.47 -13.17 -0.13
N PHE A 61 11.25 -11.87 -0.21
CA PHE A 61 9.93 -11.24 -0.06
C PHE A 61 9.72 -10.20 -1.14
N ALA A 62 8.48 -9.79 -1.31
CA ALA A 62 8.10 -8.65 -2.15
C ALA A 62 7.54 -7.52 -1.30
N ILE A 63 7.70 -6.29 -1.77
CA ILE A 63 7.01 -5.13 -1.20
C ILE A 63 5.82 -4.79 -2.11
N VAL A 64 4.67 -4.55 -1.50
CA VAL A 64 3.51 -3.94 -2.18
C VAL A 64 3.23 -2.61 -1.50
N SER A 65 3.24 -1.53 -2.27
CA SER A 65 2.87 -0.19 -1.79
C SER A 65 2.10 0.56 -2.85
N GLY A 66 0.81 0.69 -2.63
CA GLY A 66 -0.10 1.33 -3.58
C GLY A 66 -0.03 2.85 -3.56
N ARG A 67 -0.49 3.46 -4.66
CA ARG A 67 -0.67 4.91 -4.80
C ARG A 67 -2.06 5.24 -5.30
N GLY A 68 -2.80 6.04 -4.53
CA GLY A 68 -4.06 6.65 -4.98
C GLY A 68 -3.80 8.01 -5.63
N PRO A 69 -3.88 8.15 -6.96
CA PRO A 69 -3.38 9.32 -7.70
C PRO A 69 -4.42 10.46 -7.78
N SER A 70 -4.94 10.93 -6.66
CA SER A 70 -5.91 12.04 -6.62
C SER A 70 -5.30 13.41 -6.92
N SER A 71 -3.98 13.55 -6.85
CA SER A 71 -3.26 14.81 -7.08
C SER A 71 -1.77 14.54 -7.34
N LYS A 72 -1.00 15.60 -7.56
CA LYS A 72 0.47 15.53 -7.63
C LYS A 72 1.06 14.96 -6.33
N MET A 73 2.24 14.33 -6.44
CA MET A 73 2.97 13.87 -5.28
C MET A 73 3.53 15.03 -4.46
N HIS A 74 3.68 14.82 -3.17
CA HIS A 74 4.34 15.74 -2.25
C HIS A 74 5.38 14.97 -1.40
N MET A 75 6.18 15.70 -0.64
CA MET A 75 7.30 15.13 0.12
C MET A 75 6.90 13.97 1.05
N GLY A 76 5.70 13.98 1.63
CA GLY A 76 5.21 12.87 2.46
C GLY A 76 5.09 11.56 1.69
N HIS A 77 4.60 11.61 0.45
CA HIS A 77 4.56 10.44 -0.43
C HIS A 77 5.96 9.97 -0.81
N LEU A 78 6.83 10.92 -1.24
CA LEU A 78 8.19 10.59 -1.65
C LEU A 78 9.01 10.00 -0.50
N ALA A 79 8.83 10.46 0.73
CA ALA A 79 9.49 9.91 1.91
C ALA A 79 9.22 8.41 2.09
N MET A 80 7.97 7.99 1.92
CA MET A 80 7.59 6.58 1.98
C MET A 80 8.25 5.75 0.85
N TYR A 81 8.16 6.22 -0.39
CA TYR A 81 8.80 5.54 -1.52
C TYR A 81 10.32 5.51 -1.42
N LYS A 82 10.93 6.53 -0.81
CA LYS A 82 12.37 6.52 -0.52
C LYS A 82 12.75 5.41 0.46
N ILE A 83 11.94 5.17 1.49
CA ILE A 83 12.14 4.04 2.41
C ILE A 83 12.06 2.71 1.65
N ILE A 84 11.04 2.54 0.78
CA ILE A 84 10.87 1.34 -0.03
C ILE A 84 12.07 1.12 -0.95
N LYS A 85 12.54 2.20 -1.59
CA LYS A 85 13.72 2.15 -2.46
C LYS A 85 14.97 1.69 -1.71
N ASP A 86 15.21 2.24 -0.51
CA ASP A 86 16.37 1.85 0.29
C ASP A 86 16.29 0.39 0.77
N ILE A 87 15.08 -0.10 1.06
CA ILE A 87 14.86 -1.52 1.35
C ILE A 87 15.16 -2.36 0.10
N GLN A 88 14.70 -1.94 -1.08
CA GLN A 88 15.00 -2.64 -2.33
C GLN A 88 16.50 -2.71 -2.59
N ASP A 89 17.22 -1.61 -2.44
CA ASP A 89 18.68 -1.56 -2.64
C ASP A 89 19.42 -2.51 -1.71
N LYS A 90 18.99 -2.56 -0.47
CA LYS A 90 19.63 -3.39 0.54
C LYS A 90 19.31 -4.88 0.40
N THR A 91 18.08 -5.22 0.08
CA THR A 91 17.61 -6.62 0.11
C THR A 91 17.49 -7.24 -1.27
N GLY A 92 17.46 -6.43 -2.32
CA GLY A 92 17.20 -6.87 -3.68
C GLY A 92 15.77 -7.40 -3.88
N CYS A 93 14.81 -7.03 -3.02
CA CYS A 93 13.43 -7.50 -3.10
C CYS A 93 12.69 -6.96 -4.34
N PHE A 94 11.65 -7.65 -4.74
CA PHE A 94 10.71 -7.16 -5.73
C PHE A 94 9.79 -6.10 -5.12
N VAL A 95 9.47 -5.06 -5.91
CA VAL A 95 8.54 -3.99 -5.51
C VAL A 95 7.39 -3.92 -6.52
N PHE A 96 6.17 -3.97 -6.00
CA PHE A 96 4.95 -3.83 -6.77
C PHE A 96 4.24 -2.55 -6.33
N ILE A 97 3.95 -1.68 -7.29
CA ILE A 97 3.35 -0.37 -7.06
C ILE A 97 2.03 -0.30 -7.82
N PRO A 98 0.94 -0.81 -7.24
CA PRO A 98 -0.39 -0.64 -7.82
C PRO A 98 -0.85 0.82 -7.67
N PHE A 99 -1.38 1.36 -8.75
CA PHE A 99 -2.08 2.63 -8.78
C PHE A 99 -3.58 2.37 -8.72
N SER A 100 -4.20 2.69 -7.59
CA SER A 100 -5.65 2.60 -7.41
C SER A 100 -6.35 3.82 -8.01
N ASP A 101 -6.18 3.98 -9.32
CA ASP A 101 -6.82 5.03 -10.10
C ASP A 101 -8.33 4.77 -10.24
N ASP A 102 -8.76 3.52 -10.27
CA ASP A 102 -10.16 3.11 -10.16
C ASP A 102 -10.83 3.55 -8.84
N GLU A 103 -10.14 3.44 -7.70
CA GLU A 103 -10.65 3.88 -6.40
C GLU A 103 -10.96 5.39 -6.39
N LYS A 104 -10.09 6.18 -7.02
CA LYS A 104 -10.30 7.64 -7.06
C LYS A 104 -11.56 8.02 -7.82
N MET A 105 -11.91 7.29 -8.86
CA MET A 105 -13.19 7.46 -9.55
C MET A 105 -14.38 6.91 -8.75
N LEU A 106 -14.27 5.64 -8.34
CA LEU A 106 -15.39 4.91 -7.75
C LEU A 106 -15.79 5.42 -6.35
N VAL A 107 -14.78 5.73 -5.52
CA VAL A 107 -15.00 6.11 -4.11
C VAL A 107 -15.00 7.61 -3.92
N LYS A 108 -14.12 8.33 -4.62
CA LYS A 108 -13.94 9.79 -4.46
C LYS A 108 -14.67 10.61 -5.52
N GLY A 109 -15.05 10.01 -6.66
CA GLY A 109 -15.75 10.70 -7.74
C GLY A 109 -14.89 11.66 -8.57
N ASN A 110 -13.57 11.42 -8.59
CA ASN A 110 -12.64 12.18 -9.41
C ASN A 110 -12.87 11.93 -10.92
N ASP A 111 -12.51 12.91 -11.74
CA ASP A 111 -12.57 12.81 -13.21
C ASP A 111 -11.57 11.78 -13.74
N PHE A 112 -11.97 11.02 -14.78
CA PHE A 112 -11.18 9.93 -15.35
C PHE A 112 -9.86 10.41 -15.95
N ASP A 113 -9.91 11.43 -16.78
CA ASP A 113 -8.73 11.92 -17.50
C ASP A 113 -7.73 12.60 -16.55
N GLU A 114 -8.24 13.30 -15.54
CA GLU A 114 -7.42 13.89 -14.49
C GLU A 114 -6.71 12.81 -13.67
N VAL A 115 -7.44 11.78 -13.22
CA VAL A 115 -6.86 10.66 -12.44
C VAL A 115 -5.82 9.92 -13.27
N ARG A 116 -6.11 9.64 -14.54
CA ARG A 116 -5.16 8.98 -15.45
C ARG A 116 -3.89 9.80 -15.63
N LYS A 117 -4.01 11.11 -15.87
CA LYS A 117 -2.87 12.03 -15.98
C LYS A 117 -2.04 12.02 -14.69
N ASN A 118 -2.69 12.16 -13.55
CA ASN A 118 -2.04 12.14 -12.24
C ASN A 118 -1.33 10.79 -11.98
N SER A 119 -1.90 9.68 -12.43
CA SER A 119 -1.27 8.35 -12.31
C SER A 119 0.08 8.31 -13.01
N PHE A 120 0.15 8.75 -14.26
CA PHE A 120 1.39 8.76 -15.02
C PHE A 120 2.42 9.75 -14.46
N GLU A 121 2.01 10.95 -14.04
CA GLU A 121 2.93 11.91 -13.41
C GLU A 121 3.47 11.38 -12.07
N ASN A 122 2.62 10.81 -11.22
CA ASN A 122 3.06 10.21 -9.96
C ASN A 122 4.01 9.00 -10.21
N ALA A 123 3.77 8.21 -11.25
CA ALA A 123 4.67 7.11 -11.60
C ALA A 123 6.06 7.61 -12.00
N LYS A 124 6.15 8.71 -12.78
CA LYS A 124 7.43 9.35 -13.13
C LYS A 124 8.18 9.81 -11.87
N ASP A 125 7.48 10.47 -10.94
CA ASP A 125 8.07 10.94 -9.68
C ASP A 125 8.64 9.76 -8.85
N ILE A 126 7.91 8.65 -8.80
CA ILE A 126 8.37 7.44 -8.09
C ILE A 126 9.58 6.82 -8.79
N LEU A 127 9.54 6.68 -10.12
CA LEU A 127 10.64 6.11 -10.89
C LEU A 127 11.91 6.97 -10.81
N ALA A 128 11.78 8.28 -10.71
CA ALA A 128 12.90 9.21 -10.52
C ALA A 128 13.70 8.95 -9.23
N LEU A 129 13.13 8.22 -8.26
CA LEU A 129 13.87 7.76 -7.07
C LEU A 129 14.90 6.66 -7.39
N GLY A 130 14.93 6.13 -8.63
CA GLY A 130 15.92 5.17 -9.09
C GLY A 130 15.64 3.73 -8.72
N PHE A 131 14.38 3.30 -8.65
CA PHE A 131 14.02 1.90 -8.47
C PHE A 131 14.64 1.00 -9.54
N ASP A 132 15.02 -0.24 -9.15
CA ASP A 132 15.51 -1.25 -10.11
C ASP A 132 14.38 -1.65 -11.08
N PRO A 133 14.51 -1.34 -12.39
CA PRO A 133 13.45 -1.62 -13.36
C PRO A 133 13.21 -3.12 -13.58
N LYS A 134 14.20 -3.97 -13.29
CA LYS A 134 14.06 -5.43 -13.39
C LYS A 134 13.29 -6.04 -12.22
N LYS A 135 13.18 -5.31 -11.11
CA LYS A 135 12.54 -5.77 -9.87
C LYS A 135 11.38 -4.89 -9.43
N THR A 136 11.00 -3.90 -10.22
CA THR A 136 9.89 -3.00 -9.91
C THR A 136 8.80 -3.12 -10.96
N LYS A 137 7.56 -3.33 -10.51
CA LYS A 137 6.40 -3.42 -11.37
C LYS A 137 5.38 -2.36 -10.98
N ILE A 138 5.13 -1.42 -11.88
CA ILE A 138 4.04 -0.46 -11.78
C ILE A 138 2.81 -1.06 -12.46
N MET A 139 1.65 -0.94 -11.84
CA MET A 139 0.37 -1.44 -12.34
C MET A 139 -0.67 -0.34 -12.21
N PHE A 140 -1.35 -0.03 -13.33
CA PHE A 140 -2.45 0.92 -13.35
C PHE A 140 -3.77 0.16 -13.54
N ASP A 141 -4.71 0.33 -12.63
CA ASP A 141 -5.95 -0.46 -12.65
C ASP A 141 -6.82 -0.13 -13.85
N LEU A 142 -6.90 1.15 -14.24
CA LEU A 142 -7.72 1.57 -15.37
C LEU A 142 -7.10 1.32 -16.75
N THR A 143 -5.78 1.15 -16.86
CA THR A 143 -5.12 1.11 -18.18
C THR A 143 -4.33 -0.16 -18.45
N THR A 144 -3.78 -0.80 -17.42
CA THR A 144 -2.92 -1.99 -17.57
C THR A 144 -3.30 -3.10 -16.61
N MET A 145 -4.59 -3.25 -16.32
CA MET A 145 -5.08 -4.32 -15.45
C MET A 145 -4.55 -5.67 -15.92
N ASN A 146 -3.89 -6.36 -15.00
CA ASN A 146 -3.35 -7.68 -15.24
C ASN A 146 -4.45 -8.73 -15.03
N GLN A 147 -4.59 -9.69 -15.98
CA GLN A 147 -5.60 -10.77 -15.89
C GLN A 147 -5.47 -11.57 -14.59
N ASP A 148 -4.24 -11.85 -14.12
CA ASP A 148 -4.05 -12.60 -12.87
C ASP A 148 -4.57 -11.82 -11.67
N VAL A 149 -4.33 -10.49 -11.62
CA VAL A 149 -4.87 -9.60 -10.57
C VAL A 149 -6.38 -9.57 -10.63
N TYR A 150 -6.97 -9.43 -11.81
CA TYR A 150 -8.43 -9.47 -11.97
C TYR A 150 -9.02 -10.80 -11.48
N ASN A 151 -8.43 -11.93 -11.86
CA ASN A 151 -8.86 -13.26 -11.40
C ASN A 151 -8.76 -13.38 -9.85
N LEU A 152 -7.71 -12.84 -9.25
CA LEU A 152 -7.57 -12.77 -7.79
C LEU A 152 -8.63 -11.86 -7.16
N ALA A 153 -8.98 -10.75 -7.80
CA ALA A 153 -10.05 -9.87 -7.31
C ALA A 153 -11.41 -10.61 -7.30
N ILE A 154 -11.71 -11.37 -8.35
CA ILE A 154 -12.91 -12.21 -8.37
C ILE A 154 -12.89 -13.26 -7.25
N LYS A 155 -11.75 -13.96 -7.06
CA LYS A 155 -11.60 -14.90 -5.94
C LYS A 155 -11.77 -14.21 -4.58
N SER A 156 -11.19 -13.04 -4.40
CA SER A 156 -11.29 -12.25 -3.16
C SER A 156 -12.73 -11.79 -2.91
N SER A 157 -13.43 -11.33 -3.95
CA SER A 157 -14.82 -10.86 -3.84
C SER A 157 -15.76 -11.96 -3.34
N SER A 158 -15.51 -13.22 -3.71
CA SER A 158 -16.30 -14.36 -3.21
C SER A 158 -16.16 -14.63 -1.70
N LYS A 159 -15.16 -14.03 -1.05
CA LYS A 159 -14.91 -14.14 0.39
C LYS A 159 -15.32 -12.89 1.18
N LEU A 160 -15.62 -11.81 0.49
CA LEU A 160 -15.99 -10.54 1.10
C LEU A 160 -17.51 -10.38 1.10
N THR A 161 -18.09 -10.16 2.27
CA THR A 161 -19.50 -9.81 2.38
C THR A 161 -19.69 -8.30 2.39
N LEU A 162 -20.87 -7.84 2.02
CA LEU A 162 -21.23 -6.42 2.08
C LEU A 162 -21.05 -5.85 3.50
N SER A 163 -21.41 -6.64 4.53
CA SER A 163 -21.24 -6.25 5.93
C SER A 163 -19.77 -6.08 6.31
N THR A 164 -18.91 -6.99 5.86
CA THR A 164 -17.46 -6.90 6.11
C THR A 164 -16.88 -5.65 5.46
N ILE A 165 -17.23 -5.37 4.20
CA ILE A 165 -16.74 -4.20 3.47
C ILE A 165 -17.21 -2.91 4.16
N LYS A 166 -18.48 -2.81 4.56
CA LYS A 166 -18.98 -1.65 5.30
C LYS A 166 -18.26 -1.43 6.61
N ALA A 167 -18.05 -2.50 7.38
CA ALA A 167 -17.34 -2.41 8.66
C ALA A 167 -15.87 -1.98 8.50
N THR A 168 -15.19 -2.48 7.47
CA THR A 168 -13.77 -2.21 7.24
C THR A 168 -13.53 -0.84 6.61
N MET A 169 -14.34 -0.48 5.61
CA MET A 169 -14.14 0.74 4.81
C MET A 169 -14.97 1.94 5.29
N GLY A 170 -15.88 1.73 6.24
CA GLY A 170 -16.78 2.79 6.71
C GLY A 170 -17.83 3.22 5.69
N PHE A 171 -18.14 2.41 4.67
CA PHE A 171 -19.05 2.77 3.60
C PHE A 171 -20.51 2.79 4.05
N LYS A 172 -21.25 3.84 3.63
CA LYS A 172 -22.69 3.95 3.79
C LYS A 172 -23.42 3.27 2.63
N ASN A 173 -24.72 3.02 2.78
CA ASN A 173 -25.56 2.39 1.75
C ASN A 173 -25.66 3.20 0.43
N SER A 174 -25.39 4.49 0.48
CA SER A 174 -25.42 5.39 -0.68
C SER A 174 -24.19 5.29 -1.60
N LYS A 175 -23.19 4.47 -1.26
CA LYS A 175 -22.05 4.26 -2.15
C LYS A 175 -22.44 3.39 -3.36
N ASN A 176 -21.80 3.68 -4.52
CA ASN A 176 -22.00 2.91 -5.73
C ASN A 176 -21.41 1.49 -5.61
N ILE A 177 -21.87 0.59 -6.48
CA ILE A 177 -21.46 -0.82 -6.46
C ILE A 177 -19.95 -1.02 -6.70
N GLY A 178 -19.32 -0.15 -7.50
CA GLY A 178 -17.87 -0.18 -7.74
C GLY A 178 -17.07 0.08 -6.46
N SER A 179 -17.54 0.99 -5.59
CA SER A 179 -16.94 1.21 -4.28
C SER A 179 -16.91 -0.07 -3.43
N PHE A 180 -17.94 -0.91 -3.53
CA PHE A 180 -17.99 -2.18 -2.81
C PHE A 180 -17.13 -3.28 -3.44
N PHE A 181 -16.78 -3.17 -4.73
CA PHE A 181 -15.86 -4.09 -5.39
C PHE A 181 -14.38 -3.73 -5.18
N TYR A 182 -14.07 -2.45 -5.02
CA TYR A 182 -12.69 -1.96 -4.84
C TYR A 182 -11.88 -2.72 -3.76
N PRO A 183 -12.40 -3.05 -2.56
CA PRO A 183 -11.63 -3.81 -1.57
C PRO A 183 -11.17 -5.18 -2.04
N ALA A 184 -11.88 -5.80 -2.99
CA ALA A 184 -11.44 -7.05 -3.60
C ALA A 184 -10.24 -6.84 -4.53
N LEU A 185 -10.23 -5.76 -5.32
CA LEU A 185 -9.08 -5.35 -6.12
C LEU A 185 -7.86 -5.03 -5.25
N GLN A 186 -8.04 -4.23 -4.21
CA GLN A 186 -6.97 -3.91 -3.27
C GLN A 186 -6.36 -5.16 -2.64
N SER A 187 -7.20 -6.11 -2.22
CA SER A 187 -6.75 -7.40 -1.69
C SER A 187 -5.98 -8.21 -2.72
N ALA A 188 -6.43 -8.20 -3.97
CA ALA A 188 -5.78 -8.91 -5.07
C ALA A 188 -4.37 -8.37 -5.33
N HIS A 189 -4.16 -7.05 -5.32
CA HIS A 189 -2.82 -6.47 -5.45
C HIS A 189 -1.86 -6.92 -4.35
N ILE A 190 -2.34 -6.99 -3.11
CA ILE A 190 -1.52 -7.43 -1.97
C ILE A 190 -1.18 -8.93 -2.10
N LEU A 191 -2.13 -9.76 -2.57
CA LEU A 191 -1.95 -11.20 -2.69
C LEU A 191 -1.16 -11.61 -3.94
N TYR A 192 -1.14 -10.77 -4.98
CA TYR A 192 -0.56 -11.10 -6.29
C TYR A 192 0.89 -11.61 -6.23
N PRO A 193 1.83 -10.99 -5.49
CA PRO A 193 3.19 -11.51 -5.43
C PRO A 193 3.29 -12.89 -4.77
N THR A 194 2.41 -13.20 -3.81
CA THR A 194 2.37 -14.50 -3.18
C THR A 194 1.83 -15.57 -4.12
N GLU A 195 0.71 -15.29 -4.77
CA GLU A 195 0.05 -16.24 -5.69
C GLU A 195 0.90 -16.50 -6.95
N LYS A 196 1.53 -15.46 -7.50
CA LYS A 196 2.28 -15.57 -8.76
C LYS A 196 3.71 -16.05 -8.59
N TYR A 197 4.39 -15.63 -7.51
CA TYR A 197 5.83 -15.82 -7.33
C TYR A 197 6.20 -16.55 -6.04
N ASN A 198 5.22 -16.91 -5.22
CA ASN A 198 5.42 -17.53 -3.90
C ASN A 198 6.30 -16.69 -2.96
N TYR A 199 6.19 -15.35 -3.04
CA TYR A 199 6.89 -14.44 -2.15
C TYR A 199 5.95 -13.95 -1.03
N PRO A 200 6.34 -14.03 0.25
CA PRO A 200 5.64 -13.30 1.30
C PRO A 200 5.71 -11.80 1.03
N VAL A 201 4.67 -11.08 1.42
CA VAL A 201 4.50 -9.66 1.10
C VAL A 201 4.71 -8.79 2.32
N LEU A 202 5.52 -7.75 2.15
CA LEU A 202 5.62 -6.62 3.06
C LEU A 202 4.80 -5.46 2.50
N VAL A 203 3.81 -5.00 3.25
CA VAL A 203 3.04 -3.79 2.92
C VAL A 203 3.50 -2.65 3.82
N LEU A 204 4.00 -1.57 3.22
CA LEU A 204 4.26 -0.34 3.96
C LEU A 204 3.00 0.51 3.99
N ILE A 205 2.63 0.93 5.18
CA ILE A 205 1.45 1.76 5.42
C ILE A 205 1.93 3.07 6.04
N GLY A 206 1.58 4.19 5.39
CA GLY A 206 1.71 5.53 5.95
C GLY A 206 0.50 5.84 6.83
N MET A 207 0.75 6.56 7.91
CA MET A 207 -0.30 7.14 8.74
C MET A 207 -0.29 8.65 8.62
#